data_164fc2971330e68ef436455aced18e0a
#
_entry.id   164fc2971330e68ef436455aced18e0a
#
_cell.length_a   1.000
_cell.length_b   1.000
_cell.length_c   1.000
_cell.angle_alpha   90.00
_cell.angle_beta   90.00
_cell.angle_gamma   90.00
#
_symmetry.space_group_name_H-M   'P 1'
#
loop_
_entity.id
_entity.type
_entity.pdbx_description
1 polymer ?
#
loop_
_entity_poly.entity_id
_entity_poly.type
_entity_poly.pdbx_seq_one_letter_code
_entity_poly.pdbx_strand_id
1 'polypeptide(L)'
;MTVYAAPGAAGAKIAYKPRYDNFIAGKFQPPVEGQYFDVISPINGKVYTQAARSGAADVERALDAAHAAAAGWAATPPAERANVLLKIADRIEQNLELLAYAETVDNGKPIRETLNADIPLAVDHFRYFAGCVRAQEGALSEIDGHTIAYHFHEPLGVVGQIIPWNFPLLMAAWKLAPALGAGNCVVLKPAESTPIGILLFAELIADLLPPGVLNIVNGFGREAGTPLATSKRIAKIAFTGSTATGKVIAQAAAANLIPATLELGGKSPNLFFDDVMAEDDAFLDKAIEGLVLFAFNQGEVCTCPSRALIQENIFDRFMERALKRVAAIKQGNPLDTDTMMGAQASAMQMDKIETYLALGKEEGAKVLAGGSRAQLGGDLAGGYYIQPTLFQGHNNMRIFREEIFGPVLAVTTFKTEAEALQIANDTPYGLGAGVWTRDGSRAYRLGRAIQAGRVWTNCYHAYPAHAAFGGYKESGIGRETHKDMLDHYQQTKNLLVSYSPNALGFF
;
A
#
# COMPACT_ATOMS: atom_id res chain seq x y z
N MET A 1 -14.91 24.66 3.21
CA MET A 1 -13.46 24.87 3.10
C MET A 1 -12.90 24.94 4.52
N THR A 2 -12.03 24.00 4.89
CA THR A 2 -11.38 23.95 6.19
C THR A 2 -9.88 23.90 5.96
N VAL A 3 -9.11 24.79 6.61
CA VAL A 3 -7.66 24.73 6.61
C VAL A 3 -7.22 24.35 8.02
N TYR A 4 -6.55 23.21 8.15
CA TYR A 4 -6.00 22.75 9.42
C TYR A 4 -4.73 23.53 9.75
N ALA A 5 -4.54 23.83 11.01
CA ALA A 5 -3.32 24.52 11.47
C ALA A 5 -2.10 23.60 11.30
N ALA A 6 -0.97 24.17 10.91
CA ALA A 6 0.29 23.45 10.77
C ALA A 6 0.81 22.93 12.12
N PRO A 7 1.66 21.89 12.14
CA PRO A 7 2.31 21.42 13.37
C PRO A 7 2.99 22.57 14.13
N GLY A 8 2.75 22.64 15.45
CA GLY A 8 3.31 23.68 16.32
C GLY A 8 2.57 25.03 16.28
N ALA A 9 1.61 25.24 15.38
CA ALA A 9 0.76 26.42 15.37
C ALA A 9 -0.41 26.30 16.35
N ALA A 10 -0.96 27.44 16.78
CA ALA A 10 -2.17 27.46 17.61
C ALA A 10 -3.33 26.78 16.86
N GLY A 11 -4.01 25.84 17.53
CA GLY A 11 -5.10 25.05 16.94
C GLY A 11 -4.67 23.83 16.14
N ALA A 12 -3.39 23.46 16.12
CA ALA A 12 -2.93 22.21 15.54
C ALA A 12 -3.61 21.00 16.20
N LYS A 13 -4.01 20.01 15.40
CA LYS A 13 -4.72 18.81 15.92
C LYS A 13 -3.87 17.93 16.82
N ILE A 14 -2.55 17.99 16.68
CA ILE A 14 -1.59 17.17 17.40
C ILE A 14 -0.51 18.07 18.00
N ALA A 15 -0.30 17.94 19.31
CA ALA A 15 0.90 18.42 19.97
C ALA A 15 1.98 17.36 19.87
N TYR A 16 2.77 17.40 18.80
CA TYR A 16 3.83 16.41 18.57
C TYR A 16 4.85 16.43 19.71
N LYS A 17 5.26 15.24 20.16
CA LYS A 17 6.36 15.07 21.13
C LYS A 17 7.68 15.49 20.45
N PRO A 18 8.68 15.97 21.19
CA PRO A 18 9.99 16.27 20.63
C PRO A 18 10.64 15.06 19.94
N ARG A 19 10.32 13.84 20.42
CA ARG A 19 10.77 12.57 19.86
C ARG A 19 9.80 11.43 20.20
N TYR A 20 9.82 10.42 19.35
CA TYR A 20 9.02 9.20 19.48
C TYR A 20 9.92 7.97 19.54
N ASP A 21 9.64 7.11 20.51
CA ASP A 21 10.33 5.85 20.77
C ASP A 21 9.73 4.69 19.91
N ASN A 22 10.34 3.51 20.01
CA ASN A 22 9.76 2.28 19.49
C ASN A 22 8.57 1.85 20.36
N PHE A 23 7.57 1.19 19.76
CA PHE A 23 6.48 0.58 20.51
C PHE A 23 6.73 -0.92 20.64
N ILE A 24 7.14 -1.39 21.82
CA ILE A 24 7.53 -2.79 22.09
C ILE A 24 6.89 -3.25 23.39
N ALA A 25 6.34 -4.48 23.41
CA ALA A 25 5.69 -5.06 24.57
C ALA A 25 4.59 -4.16 25.18
N GLY A 26 3.79 -3.51 24.31
CA GLY A 26 2.64 -2.68 24.71
C GLY A 26 3.00 -1.29 25.24
N LYS A 27 4.24 -0.83 25.13
CA LYS A 27 4.69 0.48 25.61
C LYS A 27 5.79 1.09 24.76
N PHE A 28 5.93 2.41 24.82
CA PHE A 28 7.02 3.11 24.18
C PHE A 28 8.34 2.89 24.93
N GLN A 29 9.40 2.56 24.20
CA GLN A 29 10.74 2.28 24.74
C GLN A 29 11.79 2.95 23.84
N PRO A 30 12.80 3.64 24.42
CA PRO A 30 13.86 4.26 23.65
C PRO A 30 14.67 3.21 22.87
N PRO A 31 15.25 3.60 21.74
CA PRO A 31 16.15 2.72 20.99
C PRO A 31 17.37 2.35 21.85
N VAL A 32 17.90 1.14 21.67
CA VAL A 32 19.00 0.59 22.49
C VAL A 32 20.21 1.50 22.49
N GLU A 33 20.55 2.07 21.34
CA GLU A 33 21.71 2.98 21.21
C GLU A 33 21.37 4.45 21.51
N GLY A 34 20.14 4.75 21.90
CA GLY A 34 19.70 6.12 22.24
C GLY A 34 19.73 7.09 21.06
N GLN A 35 19.78 6.60 19.82
CA GLN A 35 19.84 7.42 18.61
C GLN A 35 18.44 7.71 18.06
N TYR A 36 18.29 8.90 17.48
CA TYR A 36 17.06 9.35 16.81
C TYR A 36 17.39 9.99 15.48
N PHE A 37 16.43 10.03 14.58
CA PHE A 37 16.53 10.72 13.29
C PHE A 37 15.42 11.75 13.15
N ASP A 38 15.67 12.81 12.40
CA ASP A 38 14.72 13.87 12.13
C ASP A 38 13.61 13.38 11.19
N VAL A 39 12.36 13.67 11.58
CA VAL A 39 11.17 13.46 10.74
C VAL A 39 10.80 14.81 10.12
N ILE A 40 10.83 14.85 8.79
CA ILE A 40 10.65 16.05 8.01
C ILE A 40 9.24 16.02 7.39
N SER A 41 8.45 17.08 7.60
CA SER A 41 7.21 17.23 6.87
C SER A 41 7.48 17.67 5.44
N PRO A 42 7.01 16.92 4.43
CA PRO A 42 7.18 17.28 3.03
C PRO A 42 6.40 18.53 2.63
N ILE A 43 5.45 18.97 3.44
CA ILE A 43 4.63 20.16 3.22
C ILE A 43 5.51 21.41 3.10
N ASN A 44 6.56 21.49 3.91
CA ASN A 44 7.43 22.67 3.99
C ASN A 44 8.92 22.37 4.11
N GLY A 45 9.31 21.07 4.08
CA GLY A 45 10.70 20.63 4.21
C GLY A 45 11.30 20.81 5.61
N LYS A 46 10.49 21.04 6.64
CA LYS A 46 10.97 21.30 8.00
C LYS A 46 10.85 20.08 8.90
N VAL A 47 11.80 19.91 9.78
CA VAL A 47 11.73 18.93 10.88
C VAL A 47 10.62 19.37 11.84
N TYR A 48 9.73 18.43 12.19
CA TYR A 48 8.67 18.68 13.16
C TYR A 48 8.73 17.77 14.40
N THR A 49 9.50 16.67 14.31
CA THR A 49 9.79 15.77 15.44
C THR A 49 10.96 14.86 15.09
N GLN A 50 11.30 13.94 16.01
CA GLN A 50 12.28 12.88 15.79
C GLN A 50 11.66 11.51 16.07
N ALA A 51 12.17 10.45 15.40
CA ALA A 51 11.80 9.06 15.64
C ALA A 51 13.04 8.22 15.99
N ALA A 52 12.82 7.11 16.69
CA ALA A 52 13.88 6.20 17.11
C ALA A 52 14.66 5.66 15.89
N ARG A 53 16.00 5.77 15.93
CA ARG A 53 16.91 5.15 14.97
C ARG A 53 17.39 3.81 15.55
N SER A 54 16.71 2.76 15.17
CA SER A 54 16.90 1.42 15.70
C SER A 54 17.85 0.59 14.84
N GLY A 55 18.54 -0.33 15.49
CA GLY A 55 19.39 -1.34 14.88
C GLY A 55 18.92 -2.77 15.15
N ALA A 56 19.81 -3.73 14.91
CA ALA A 56 19.54 -5.15 15.14
C ALA A 56 19.12 -5.48 16.58
N ALA A 57 19.71 -4.80 17.57
CA ALA A 57 19.39 -5.01 18.98
C ALA A 57 17.93 -4.65 19.33
N ASP A 58 17.38 -3.61 18.70
CA ASP A 58 15.97 -3.22 18.88
C ASP A 58 15.04 -4.23 18.22
N VAL A 59 15.41 -4.75 17.04
CA VAL A 59 14.69 -5.82 16.34
C VAL A 59 14.64 -7.07 17.20
N GLU A 60 15.79 -7.49 17.79
CA GLU A 60 15.83 -8.65 18.70
C GLU A 60 14.95 -8.44 19.93
N ARG A 61 14.96 -7.26 20.55
CA ARG A 61 14.07 -6.92 21.67
C ARG A 61 12.59 -7.03 21.29
N ALA A 62 12.22 -6.58 20.09
CA ALA A 62 10.86 -6.70 19.58
C ALA A 62 10.47 -8.17 19.30
N LEU A 63 11.42 -8.97 18.77
CA LEU A 63 11.23 -10.41 18.56
C LEU A 63 11.08 -11.16 19.89
N ASP A 64 11.85 -10.80 20.92
CA ASP A 64 11.70 -11.38 22.27
C ASP A 64 10.28 -11.14 22.80
N ALA A 65 9.78 -9.91 22.70
CA ALA A 65 8.42 -9.57 23.12
C ALA A 65 7.36 -10.34 22.32
N ALA A 66 7.55 -10.43 20.99
CA ALA A 66 6.62 -11.15 20.13
C ALA A 66 6.58 -12.64 20.44
N HIS A 67 7.74 -13.28 20.63
CA HIS A 67 7.80 -14.72 20.99
C HIS A 67 7.21 -14.99 22.37
N ALA A 68 7.40 -14.10 23.34
CA ALA A 68 6.79 -14.25 24.67
C ALA A 68 5.25 -14.20 24.62
N ALA A 69 4.67 -13.45 23.69
CA ALA A 69 3.22 -13.31 23.53
C ALA A 69 2.60 -14.40 22.63
N ALA A 70 3.39 -15.02 21.74
CA ALA A 70 2.89 -15.82 20.63
C ALA A 70 1.98 -16.98 21.03
N ALA A 71 2.36 -17.77 22.03
CA ALA A 71 1.56 -18.92 22.48
C ALA A 71 0.21 -18.48 23.06
N GLY A 72 0.18 -17.40 23.85
CA GLY A 72 -1.05 -16.87 24.44
C GLY A 72 -2.00 -16.31 23.39
N TRP A 73 -1.47 -15.56 22.43
CA TRP A 73 -2.28 -14.98 21.35
C TRP A 73 -2.81 -16.05 20.39
N ALA A 74 -1.99 -17.05 20.04
CA ALA A 74 -2.42 -18.18 19.22
C ALA A 74 -3.55 -18.99 19.88
N ALA A 75 -3.52 -19.13 21.21
CA ALA A 75 -4.54 -19.82 21.99
C ALA A 75 -5.82 -18.98 22.20
N THR A 76 -5.80 -17.68 21.91
CA THR A 76 -6.99 -16.83 22.03
C THR A 76 -8.06 -17.27 21.03
N PRO A 77 -9.31 -17.50 21.45
CA PRO A 77 -10.37 -17.94 20.56
C PRO A 77 -10.56 -17.02 19.35
N PRO A 78 -10.85 -17.54 18.13
CA PRO A 78 -11.06 -16.73 16.93
C PRO A 78 -12.10 -15.62 17.12
N ALA A 79 -13.18 -15.86 17.86
CA ALA A 79 -14.21 -14.87 18.15
C ALA A 79 -13.67 -13.70 18.99
N GLU A 80 -12.77 -13.95 19.93
CA GLU A 80 -12.14 -12.91 20.75
C GLU A 80 -11.14 -12.09 19.93
N ARG A 81 -10.31 -12.73 19.08
CA ARG A 81 -9.44 -12.02 18.14
C ARG A 81 -10.23 -11.14 17.18
N ALA A 82 -11.35 -11.65 16.65
CA ALA A 82 -12.26 -10.86 15.82
C ALA A 82 -12.81 -9.63 16.55
N ASN A 83 -13.22 -9.79 17.82
CA ASN A 83 -13.68 -8.68 18.66
C ASN A 83 -12.59 -7.62 18.90
N VAL A 84 -11.32 -8.05 19.03
CA VAL A 84 -10.19 -7.11 19.13
C VAL A 84 -10.04 -6.31 17.82
N LEU A 85 -10.12 -6.97 16.65
CA LEU A 85 -10.07 -6.27 15.36
C LEU A 85 -11.20 -5.24 15.20
N LEU A 86 -12.42 -5.57 15.63
CA LEU A 86 -13.54 -4.62 15.63
C LEU A 86 -13.27 -3.42 16.53
N LYS A 87 -12.75 -3.65 17.74
CA LYS A 87 -12.38 -2.55 18.65
C LYS A 87 -11.26 -1.67 18.07
N ILE A 88 -10.30 -2.25 17.36
CA ILE A 88 -9.27 -1.49 16.64
C ILE A 88 -9.92 -0.62 15.56
N ALA A 89 -10.81 -1.18 14.75
CA ALA A 89 -11.55 -0.43 13.73
C ALA A 89 -12.34 0.74 14.33
N ASP A 90 -13.08 0.49 15.42
CA ASP A 90 -13.84 1.52 16.11
C ASP A 90 -12.93 2.62 16.70
N ARG A 91 -11.76 2.24 17.23
CA ARG A 91 -10.78 3.20 17.77
C ARG A 91 -10.17 4.08 16.66
N ILE A 92 -9.89 3.51 15.47
CA ILE A 92 -9.45 4.28 14.30
C ILE A 92 -10.55 5.25 13.86
N GLU A 93 -11.79 4.77 13.73
CA GLU A 93 -12.94 5.59 13.30
C GLU A 93 -13.22 6.76 14.27
N GLN A 94 -13.17 6.50 15.58
CA GLN A 94 -13.32 7.52 16.63
C GLN A 94 -12.21 8.59 16.59
N ASN A 95 -11.04 8.26 16.05
CA ASN A 95 -9.88 9.14 15.92
C ASN A 95 -9.53 9.46 14.46
N LEU A 96 -10.50 9.34 13.53
CA LEU A 96 -10.30 9.46 12.10
C LEU A 96 -9.60 10.77 11.74
N GLU A 97 -10.09 11.89 12.22
CA GLU A 97 -9.54 13.22 11.90
C GLU A 97 -8.10 13.41 12.43
N LEU A 98 -7.80 12.86 13.62
CA LEU A 98 -6.46 12.89 14.18
C LEU A 98 -5.47 12.09 13.34
N LEU A 99 -5.84 10.86 12.96
CA LEU A 99 -5.00 9.98 12.15
C LEU A 99 -4.84 10.52 10.72
N ALA A 100 -5.90 11.07 10.12
CA ALA A 100 -5.85 11.71 8.82
C ALA A 100 -4.91 12.92 8.80
N TYR A 101 -4.97 13.77 9.85
CA TYR A 101 -4.06 14.88 10.02
C TYR A 101 -2.60 14.41 10.17
N ALA A 102 -2.36 13.39 11.01
CA ALA A 102 -1.03 12.83 11.19
C ALA A 102 -0.43 12.30 9.89
N GLU A 103 -1.21 11.53 9.14
CA GLU A 103 -0.78 10.97 7.86
C GLU A 103 -0.50 12.04 6.81
N THR A 104 -1.32 13.09 6.74
CA THR A 104 -1.08 14.24 5.85
C THR A 104 0.21 14.98 6.20
N VAL A 105 0.49 15.21 7.49
CA VAL A 105 1.72 15.88 7.94
C VAL A 105 2.97 15.04 7.64
N ASP A 106 2.87 13.73 7.85
CA ASP A 106 3.96 12.77 7.68
C ASP A 106 4.30 12.57 6.19
N ASN A 107 3.27 12.43 5.33
CA ASN A 107 3.41 12.01 3.94
C ASN A 107 3.34 13.17 2.92
N GLY A 108 2.61 14.25 3.23
CA GLY A 108 2.37 15.37 2.32
C GLY A 108 1.15 15.23 1.39
N LYS A 109 0.40 14.13 1.45
CA LYS A 109 -0.85 13.95 0.68
C LYS A 109 -1.96 14.88 1.19
N PRO A 110 -2.94 15.23 0.33
CA PRO A 110 -4.05 16.10 0.73
C PRO A 110 -4.90 15.48 1.84
N ILE A 111 -5.22 16.27 2.85
CA ILE A 111 -6.07 15.84 3.97
C ILE A 111 -7.46 15.37 3.53
N ARG A 112 -7.96 15.87 2.39
CA ARG A 112 -9.20 15.36 1.79
C ARG A 112 -9.13 13.88 1.42
N GLU A 113 -7.95 13.39 1.02
CA GLU A 113 -7.73 11.97 0.69
C GLU A 113 -7.61 11.12 1.95
N THR A 114 -6.84 11.56 2.95
CA THR A 114 -6.70 10.84 4.20
C THR A 114 -8.02 10.74 4.97
N LEU A 115 -8.84 11.82 4.97
CA LEU A 115 -10.17 11.83 5.62
C LEU A 115 -11.20 10.95 4.91
N ASN A 116 -11.18 10.87 3.57
CA ASN A 116 -12.27 10.24 2.81
C ASN A 116 -11.90 8.90 2.17
N ALA A 117 -10.61 8.54 2.13
CA ALA A 117 -10.13 7.31 1.53
C ALA A 117 -9.25 6.50 2.51
N ASP A 118 -8.06 6.99 2.89
CA ASP A 118 -7.04 6.20 3.56
C ASP A 118 -7.50 5.63 4.91
N ILE A 119 -7.96 6.52 5.79
CA ILE A 119 -8.38 6.11 7.14
C ILE A 119 -9.68 5.31 7.13
N PRO A 120 -10.74 5.70 6.37
CA PRO A 120 -11.94 4.87 6.22
C PRO A 120 -11.66 3.47 5.66
N LEU A 121 -10.75 3.34 4.67
CA LEU A 121 -10.35 2.03 4.14
C LEU A 121 -9.62 1.19 5.19
N ALA A 122 -8.77 1.78 6.02
CA ALA A 122 -8.12 1.06 7.12
C ALA A 122 -9.15 0.49 8.10
N VAL A 123 -10.20 1.27 8.45
CA VAL A 123 -11.33 0.81 9.28
C VAL A 123 -12.04 -0.38 8.64
N ASP A 124 -12.39 -0.27 7.35
CA ASP A 124 -13.10 -1.32 6.60
C ASP A 124 -12.31 -2.62 6.56
N HIS A 125 -10.99 -2.56 6.36
CA HIS A 125 -10.14 -3.75 6.33
C HIS A 125 -10.09 -4.49 7.68
N PHE A 126 -9.98 -3.77 8.79
CA PHE A 126 -10.05 -4.41 10.11
C PHE A 126 -11.42 -5.06 10.35
N ARG A 127 -12.52 -4.39 9.98
CA ARG A 127 -13.88 -4.95 10.09
C ARG A 127 -14.06 -6.17 9.20
N TYR A 128 -13.56 -6.13 7.98
CA TYR A 128 -13.64 -7.25 7.04
C TYR A 128 -12.93 -8.49 7.57
N PHE A 129 -11.68 -8.36 8.04
CA PHE A 129 -10.93 -9.50 8.56
C PHE A 129 -11.49 -10.02 9.89
N ALA A 130 -12.10 -9.19 10.71
CA ALA A 130 -12.87 -9.66 11.86
C ALA A 130 -14.01 -10.61 11.44
N GLY A 131 -14.72 -10.28 10.36
CA GLY A 131 -15.72 -11.16 9.76
C GLY A 131 -15.12 -12.46 9.21
N CYS A 132 -14.01 -12.35 8.45
CA CYS A 132 -13.33 -13.52 7.87
C CYS A 132 -12.87 -14.53 8.94
N VAL A 133 -12.26 -14.05 10.02
CA VAL A 133 -11.78 -14.92 11.13
C VAL A 133 -12.93 -15.67 11.79
N ARG A 134 -14.09 -15.04 11.96
CA ARG A 134 -15.28 -15.70 12.54
C ARG A 134 -15.95 -16.67 11.59
N ALA A 135 -15.84 -16.45 10.29
CA ALA A 135 -16.44 -17.28 9.25
C ALA A 135 -15.49 -18.35 8.72
N GLN A 136 -14.23 -18.38 9.16
CA GLN A 136 -13.27 -19.36 8.69
C GLN A 136 -13.60 -20.74 9.23
N GLU A 137 -13.72 -21.71 8.33
CA GLU A 137 -13.96 -23.12 8.63
C GLU A 137 -12.69 -23.94 8.35
N GLY A 138 -12.53 -25.05 9.08
CA GLY A 138 -11.61 -26.12 8.71
C GLY A 138 -12.26 -27.06 7.69
N ALA A 139 -11.53 -28.14 7.34
CA ALA A 139 -12.06 -29.18 6.47
C ALA A 139 -11.99 -30.55 7.17
N LEU A 140 -12.90 -31.42 6.76
CA LEU A 140 -12.93 -32.82 7.16
C LEU A 140 -13.13 -33.67 5.91
N SER A 141 -12.38 -34.79 5.81
CA SER A 141 -12.54 -35.78 4.75
C SER A 141 -12.56 -37.19 5.34
N GLU A 142 -13.50 -37.99 4.93
CA GLU A 142 -13.49 -39.45 5.20
C GLU A 142 -12.49 -40.09 4.22
N ILE A 143 -11.52 -40.84 4.75
CA ILE A 143 -10.51 -41.52 3.94
C ILE A 143 -11.02 -42.95 3.62
N ASP A 144 -11.55 -43.60 4.63
CA ASP A 144 -12.20 -44.91 4.57
C ASP A 144 -13.20 -45.05 5.72
N GLY A 145 -13.80 -46.26 5.88
CA GLY A 145 -14.77 -46.53 6.94
C GLY A 145 -14.23 -46.43 8.37
N HIS A 146 -12.95 -46.15 8.56
CA HIS A 146 -12.29 -46.13 9.86
C HIS A 146 -11.28 -45.01 10.05
N THR A 147 -11.10 -44.12 9.04
CA THR A 147 -10.08 -43.07 9.07
C THR A 147 -10.66 -41.73 8.61
N ILE A 148 -10.45 -40.71 9.43
CA ILE A 148 -10.87 -39.34 9.17
C ILE A 148 -9.62 -38.43 9.07
N ALA A 149 -9.59 -37.58 8.08
CA ALA A 149 -8.62 -36.51 7.94
C ALA A 149 -9.24 -35.16 8.35
N TYR A 150 -8.67 -34.51 9.35
CA TYR A 150 -9.00 -33.16 9.75
C TYR A 150 -7.96 -32.18 9.19
N HIS A 151 -8.41 -31.00 8.74
CA HIS A 151 -7.53 -29.93 8.31
C HIS A 151 -7.78 -28.69 9.17
N PHE A 152 -6.75 -28.28 9.89
CA PHE A 152 -6.77 -27.12 10.79
C PHE A 152 -5.94 -25.99 10.21
N HIS A 153 -6.41 -24.76 10.38
CA HIS A 153 -5.62 -23.56 10.12
C HIS A 153 -4.92 -23.15 11.41
N GLU A 154 -3.59 -23.15 11.41
CA GLU A 154 -2.77 -22.74 12.55
C GLU A 154 -2.00 -21.46 12.22
N PRO A 155 -1.84 -20.50 13.17
CA PRO A 155 -1.00 -19.34 12.94
C PRO A 155 0.45 -19.75 12.68
N LEU A 156 1.17 -18.94 11.91
CA LEU A 156 2.60 -19.15 11.64
C LEU A 156 3.46 -18.86 12.89
N GLY A 157 3.02 -17.94 13.76
CA GLY A 157 3.72 -17.55 14.97
C GLY A 157 4.13 -16.07 14.98
N VAL A 158 5.43 -15.77 14.89
CA VAL A 158 5.93 -14.40 14.82
C VAL A 158 6.19 -14.02 13.36
N VAL A 159 5.61 -12.90 12.89
CA VAL A 159 5.76 -12.45 11.52
C VAL A 159 6.41 -11.07 11.45
N GLY A 160 7.32 -10.88 10.50
CA GLY A 160 7.92 -9.59 10.15
C GLY A 160 7.07 -8.87 9.10
N GLN A 161 6.86 -7.57 9.29
CA GLN A 161 6.15 -6.74 8.33
C GLN A 161 6.94 -5.45 8.08
N ILE A 162 7.12 -5.08 6.80
CA ILE A 162 7.78 -3.84 6.39
C ILE A 162 6.84 -3.13 5.44
N ILE A 163 6.43 -1.91 5.79
CA ILE A 163 5.44 -1.12 5.06
C ILE A 163 6.05 0.12 4.42
N PRO A 164 5.47 0.59 3.29
CA PRO A 164 5.94 1.77 2.57
C PRO A 164 5.39 3.05 3.19
N TRP A 165 5.80 4.16 2.60
CA TRP A 165 5.48 5.52 3.03
C TRP A 165 4.27 6.14 2.31
N ASN A 166 3.77 5.55 1.22
CA ASN A 166 2.74 6.21 0.39
C ASN A 166 1.30 6.09 0.93
N PHE A 167 0.99 5.03 1.66
CA PHE A 167 -0.26 4.81 2.40
C PHE A 167 0.05 4.19 3.76
N PRO A 168 0.65 4.91 4.70
CA PRO A 168 1.21 4.32 5.92
C PRO A 168 0.21 3.47 6.72
N LEU A 169 -0.90 4.06 7.17
CA LEU A 169 -1.87 3.34 8.01
C LEU A 169 -2.66 2.28 7.22
N LEU A 170 -3.01 2.57 5.97
CA LEU A 170 -3.73 1.61 5.13
C LEU A 170 -2.88 0.36 4.86
N MET A 171 -1.58 0.52 4.55
CA MET A 171 -0.67 -0.61 4.32
C MET A 171 -0.37 -1.37 5.61
N ALA A 172 -0.35 -0.68 6.76
CA ALA A 172 -0.32 -1.36 8.05
C ALA A 172 -1.59 -2.18 8.28
N ALA A 173 -2.78 -1.63 8.03
CA ALA A 173 -4.06 -2.33 8.20
C ALA A 173 -4.16 -3.57 7.31
N TRP A 174 -3.73 -3.49 6.03
CA TRP A 174 -3.73 -4.64 5.11
C TRP A 174 -2.93 -5.83 5.64
N LYS A 175 -1.86 -5.58 6.37
CA LYS A 175 -0.97 -6.61 6.91
C LYS A 175 -1.31 -7.01 8.35
N LEU A 176 -1.65 -6.04 9.20
CA LEU A 176 -1.96 -6.27 10.61
C LEU A 176 -3.28 -7.01 10.80
N ALA A 177 -4.34 -6.60 10.10
CA ALA A 177 -5.66 -7.18 10.30
C ALA A 177 -5.69 -8.70 10.05
N PRO A 178 -5.20 -9.23 8.90
CA PRO A 178 -5.16 -10.68 8.69
C PRO A 178 -4.14 -11.38 9.61
N ALA A 179 -2.98 -10.78 9.89
CA ALA A 179 -1.95 -11.39 10.73
C ALA A 179 -2.44 -11.58 12.17
N LEU A 180 -2.98 -10.52 12.78
CA LEU A 180 -3.51 -10.54 14.15
C LEU A 180 -4.76 -11.43 14.23
N GLY A 181 -5.65 -11.33 13.25
CA GLY A 181 -6.85 -12.17 13.15
C GLY A 181 -6.53 -13.65 13.06
N ALA A 182 -5.51 -14.02 12.28
CA ALA A 182 -5.02 -15.40 12.19
C ALA A 182 -4.34 -15.92 13.46
N GLY A 183 -4.01 -15.04 14.43
CA GLY A 183 -3.38 -15.42 15.70
C GLY A 183 -1.87 -15.25 15.74
N ASN A 184 -1.27 -14.49 14.81
CA ASN A 184 0.16 -14.21 14.81
C ASN A 184 0.51 -12.97 15.64
N CYS A 185 1.72 -12.94 16.19
CA CYS A 185 2.34 -11.75 16.72
C CYS A 185 3.19 -11.06 15.65
N VAL A 186 3.27 -9.72 15.70
CA VAL A 186 3.85 -8.92 14.63
C VAL A 186 5.00 -8.07 15.12
N VAL A 187 6.09 -8.05 14.34
CA VAL A 187 7.12 -7.00 14.39
C VAL A 187 7.01 -6.20 13.10
N LEU A 188 6.53 -4.96 13.20
CA LEU A 188 6.29 -4.03 12.09
C LEU A 188 7.42 -2.99 12.03
N LYS A 189 7.98 -2.78 10.83
CA LYS A 189 8.86 -1.65 10.52
C LYS A 189 8.15 -0.69 9.56
N PRO A 190 7.73 0.50 9.99
CA PRO A 190 7.24 1.54 9.09
C PRO A 190 8.37 2.14 8.26
N ALA A 191 8.03 2.84 7.18
CA ALA A 191 9.00 3.64 6.45
C ALA A 191 9.56 4.77 7.32
N GLU A 192 10.83 5.07 7.19
CA GLU A 192 11.52 6.12 7.95
C GLU A 192 11.00 7.54 7.64
N SER A 193 10.41 7.75 6.47
CA SER A 193 9.81 9.05 6.10
C SER A 193 8.42 9.28 6.69
N THR A 194 7.72 8.22 7.12
CA THR A 194 6.33 8.33 7.62
C THR A 194 6.09 7.47 8.87
N PRO A 195 6.85 7.64 9.95
CA PRO A 195 6.73 6.77 11.12
C PRO A 195 5.67 7.22 12.12
N ILE A 196 5.30 8.52 12.13
CA ILE A 196 4.58 9.11 13.26
C ILE A 196 3.11 8.72 13.25
N GLY A 197 2.45 8.69 12.10
CA GLY A 197 1.06 8.22 11.99
C GLY A 197 0.89 6.80 12.55
N ILE A 198 1.86 5.91 12.30
CA ILE A 198 1.85 4.53 12.80
C ILE A 198 2.09 4.47 14.33
N LEU A 199 2.94 5.33 14.87
CA LEU A 199 3.18 5.37 16.31
C LEU A 199 1.99 5.95 17.07
N LEU A 200 1.30 6.95 16.52
CA LEU A 200 0.04 7.46 17.08
C LEU A 200 -1.06 6.41 17.02
N PHE A 201 -1.18 5.67 15.93
CA PHE A 201 -2.07 4.52 15.84
C PHE A 201 -1.76 3.49 16.95
N ALA A 202 -0.48 3.13 17.15
CA ALA A 202 -0.09 2.21 18.22
C ALA A 202 -0.45 2.73 19.62
N GLU A 203 -0.27 4.03 19.86
CA GLU A 203 -0.67 4.68 21.14
C GLU A 203 -2.19 4.54 21.38
N LEU A 204 -2.99 4.74 20.32
CA LEU A 204 -4.45 4.64 20.39
C LEU A 204 -4.97 3.23 20.69
N ILE A 205 -4.25 2.18 20.30
CA ILE A 205 -4.70 0.79 20.43
C ILE A 205 -3.92 -0.02 21.48
N ALA A 206 -3.02 0.62 22.21
CA ALA A 206 -2.12 -0.05 23.17
C ALA A 206 -2.83 -0.88 24.23
N ASP A 207 -4.03 -0.45 24.66
CA ASP A 207 -4.88 -1.12 25.65
C ASP A 207 -5.72 -2.28 25.07
N LEU A 208 -5.77 -2.44 23.74
CA LEU A 208 -6.60 -3.42 23.07
C LEU A 208 -5.89 -4.75 22.81
N LEU A 209 -4.58 -4.75 22.79
CA LEU A 209 -3.74 -5.92 22.47
C LEU A 209 -2.90 -6.33 23.70
N PRO A 210 -2.74 -7.63 23.95
CA PRO A 210 -1.77 -8.09 24.94
C PRO A 210 -0.36 -7.60 24.61
N PRO A 211 0.47 -7.26 25.63
CA PRO A 211 1.85 -6.84 25.40
C PRO A 211 2.63 -7.85 24.55
N GLY A 212 3.31 -7.37 23.50
CA GLY A 212 4.11 -8.19 22.59
C GLY A 212 3.37 -8.71 21.35
N VAL A 213 2.02 -8.64 21.32
CA VAL A 213 1.26 -9.05 20.10
C VAL A 213 1.56 -8.13 18.92
N LEU A 214 1.70 -6.83 19.16
CA LEU A 214 2.18 -5.85 18.18
C LEU A 214 3.42 -5.16 18.71
N ASN A 215 4.47 -5.12 17.87
CA ASN A 215 5.70 -4.40 18.15
C ASN A 215 6.08 -3.57 16.93
N ILE A 216 6.49 -2.31 17.12
CA ILE A 216 6.87 -1.40 16.05
C ILE A 216 8.28 -0.92 16.30
N VAL A 217 9.17 -1.16 15.32
CA VAL A 217 10.57 -0.76 15.36
C VAL A 217 10.83 0.24 14.24
N ASN A 218 11.15 1.49 14.60
CA ASN A 218 11.50 2.52 13.63
C ASN A 218 12.97 2.44 13.27
N GLY A 219 13.35 3.00 12.13
CA GLY A 219 14.73 3.04 11.69
C GLY A 219 14.87 2.86 10.17
N PHE A 220 16.09 2.97 9.70
CA PHE A 220 16.39 2.87 8.27
C PHE A 220 16.33 1.43 7.76
N GLY A 221 16.08 1.27 6.45
CA GLY A 221 15.94 -0.03 5.82
C GLY A 221 17.12 -0.96 6.07
N ARG A 222 18.36 -0.46 5.99
CA ARG A 222 19.57 -1.25 6.22
C ARG A 222 19.82 -1.58 7.69
N GLU A 223 19.41 -0.70 8.62
CA GLU A 223 19.75 -0.79 10.05
C GLU A 223 18.71 -1.61 10.83
N ALA A 224 17.43 -1.46 10.54
CA ALA A 224 16.34 -2.19 11.19
C ALA A 224 15.60 -3.16 10.24
N GLY A 225 15.41 -2.79 8.96
CA GLY A 225 14.70 -3.62 7.99
C GLY A 225 15.46 -4.89 7.62
N THR A 226 16.76 -4.80 7.33
CA THR A 226 17.58 -5.97 7.00
C THR A 226 17.66 -6.97 8.15
N PRO A 227 17.96 -6.59 9.41
CA PRO A 227 17.93 -7.51 10.54
C PRO A 227 16.59 -8.22 10.71
N LEU A 228 15.46 -7.50 10.52
CA LEU A 228 14.13 -8.11 10.59
C LEU A 228 13.94 -9.13 9.46
N ALA A 229 14.24 -8.76 8.21
CA ALA A 229 14.01 -9.60 7.04
C ALA A 229 14.90 -10.87 7.01
N THR A 230 16.13 -10.77 7.56
CA THR A 230 17.08 -11.90 7.61
C THR A 230 16.97 -12.73 8.89
N SER A 231 16.14 -12.32 9.84
CA SER A 231 16.01 -13.03 11.12
C SER A 231 15.47 -14.44 10.92
N LYS A 232 16.10 -15.42 11.55
CA LYS A 232 15.61 -16.81 11.64
C LYS A 232 14.46 -16.96 12.65
N ARG A 233 14.10 -15.88 13.34
CA ARG A 233 13.08 -15.87 14.38
C ARG A 233 11.70 -15.43 13.87
N ILE A 234 11.58 -15.08 12.59
CA ILE A 234 10.29 -14.83 11.96
C ILE A 234 9.86 -16.04 11.12
N ALA A 235 8.59 -16.35 11.15
CA ALA A 235 7.98 -17.45 10.39
C ALA A 235 7.49 -17.00 8.99
N LYS A 236 7.44 -15.69 8.74
CA LYS A 236 7.01 -15.06 7.48
C LYS A 236 7.51 -13.62 7.42
N ILE A 237 7.74 -13.14 6.20
CA ILE A 237 7.94 -11.72 5.93
C ILE A 237 6.85 -11.21 4.97
N ALA A 238 6.23 -10.08 5.31
CA ALA A 238 5.34 -9.33 4.42
C ALA A 238 5.97 -7.98 4.11
N PHE A 239 6.11 -7.67 2.83
CA PHE A 239 6.76 -6.45 2.37
C PHE A 239 5.94 -5.76 1.30
N THR A 240 5.81 -4.44 1.42
CA THR A 240 5.34 -3.56 0.36
C THR A 240 6.37 -2.47 0.12
N GLY A 241 6.78 -2.27 -1.14
CA GLY A 241 7.77 -1.27 -1.52
C GLY A 241 8.31 -1.44 -2.93
N SER A 242 9.53 -0.96 -3.19
CA SER A 242 10.12 -1.04 -4.53
C SER A 242 10.45 -2.47 -4.96
N THR A 243 10.35 -2.76 -6.26
CA THR A 243 10.71 -4.07 -6.82
C THR A 243 12.16 -4.47 -6.50
N ALA A 244 13.09 -3.52 -6.53
CA ALA A 244 14.48 -3.77 -6.19
C ALA A 244 14.65 -4.26 -4.75
N THR A 245 14.00 -3.60 -3.79
CA THR A 245 14.00 -4.03 -2.37
C THR A 245 13.26 -5.35 -2.20
N GLY A 246 12.13 -5.55 -2.90
CA GLY A 246 11.38 -6.81 -2.87
C GLY A 246 12.22 -8.02 -3.28
N LYS A 247 13.09 -7.89 -4.27
CA LYS A 247 14.03 -8.95 -4.68
C LYS A 247 15.00 -9.31 -3.54
N VAL A 248 15.50 -8.33 -2.80
CA VAL A 248 16.38 -8.54 -1.62
C VAL A 248 15.61 -9.25 -0.49
N ILE A 249 14.39 -8.82 -0.22
CA ILE A 249 13.50 -9.46 0.77
C ILE A 249 13.19 -10.92 0.39
N ALA A 250 12.91 -11.18 -0.89
CA ALA A 250 12.67 -12.53 -1.39
C ALA A 250 13.88 -13.46 -1.19
N GLN A 251 15.09 -12.94 -1.44
CA GLN A 251 16.33 -13.68 -1.20
C GLN A 251 16.53 -14.01 0.29
N ALA A 252 16.25 -13.05 1.17
CA ALA A 252 16.34 -13.26 2.62
C ALA A 252 15.31 -14.32 3.09
N ALA A 253 14.09 -14.27 2.61
CA ALA A 253 13.05 -15.25 2.92
C ALA A 253 13.43 -16.65 2.42
N ALA A 254 13.95 -16.76 1.19
CA ALA A 254 14.41 -18.02 0.62
C ALA A 254 15.56 -18.65 1.42
N ALA A 255 16.51 -17.83 1.91
CA ALA A 255 17.61 -18.29 2.75
C ALA A 255 17.14 -18.92 4.07
N ASN A 256 15.99 -18.50 4.58
CA ASN A 256 15.40 -19.00 5.82
C ASN A 256 14.24 -20.01 5.57
N LEU A 257 13.90 -20.32 4.32
CA LEU A 257 12.74 -21.16 3.90
C LEU A 257 11.42 -20.71 4.51
N ILE A 258 11.20 -19.40 4.61
CA ILE A 258 9.96 -18.81 5.10
C ILE A 258 9.13 -18.22 3.97
N PRO A 259 7.78 -18.24 4.06
CA PRO A 259 6.93 -17.60 3.07
C PRO A 259 7.09 -16.08 3.07
N ALA A 260 7.01 -15.49 1.88
CA ALA A 260 6.99 -14.05 1.68
C ALA A 260 5.75 -13.63 0.88
N THR A 261 5.08 -12.55 1.32
CA THR A 261 4.14 -11.82 0.46
C THR A 261 4.77 -10.47 0.10
N LEU A 262 4.79 -10.18 -1.20
CA LEU A 262 5.49 -9.02 -1.76
C LEU A 262 4.51 -8.22 -2.61
N GLU A 263 4.29 -6.96 -2.26
CA GLU A 263 3.57 -6.00 -3.08
C GLU A 263 4.57 -4.95 -3.56
N LEU A 264 4.80 -4.93 -4.87
CA LEU A 264 5.91 -4.21 -5.47
C LEU A 264 5.44 -3.15 -6.46
N GLY A 265 6.38 -2.62 -7.24
CA GLY A 265 6.12 -1.54 -8.18
C GLY A 265 5.19 -1.92 -9.33
N GLY A 266 4.72 -0.89 -10.02
CA GLY A 266 3.86 -1.02 -11.20
C GLY A 266 4.14 0.02 -12.27
N LYS A 267 3.67 -0.25 -13.49
CA LYS A 267 3.60 0.69 -14.61
C LYS A 267 2.27 0.49 -15.32
N SER A 268 1.20 0.77 -14.60
CA SER A 268 -0.15 0.37 -14.95
C SER A 268 -0.65 1.05 -16.22
N PRO A 269 -1.11 0.29 -17.23
CA PRO A 269 -1.74 0.84 -18.41
C PRO A 269 -3.19 1.23 -18.12
N ASN A 270 -3.65 2.33 -18.72
CA ASN A 270 -5.01 2.84 -18.66
C ASN A 270 -5.50 3.06 -20.11
N LEU A 271 -6.41 2.23 -20.60
CA LEU A 271 -6.82 2.14 -21.98
C LEU A 271 -8.12 2.90 -22.21
N PHE A 272 -8.15 3.78 -23.21
CA PHE A 272 -9.32 4.58 -23.59
C PHE A 272 -9.70 4.29 -25.04
N PHE A 273 -10.86 3.64 -25.25
CA PHE A 273 -11.39 3.31 -26.56
C PHE A 273 -12.24 4.44 -27.13
N ASP A 274 -12.41 4.46 -28.44
CA ASP A 274 -13.10 5.54 -29.16
C ASP A 274 -14.57 5.71 -28.76
N ASP A 275 -15.22 4.64 -28.35
CA ASP A 275 -16.62 4.66 -27.91
C ASP A 275 -16.86 5.47 -26.61
N VAL A 276 -15.80 5.80 -25.84
CA VAL A 276 -15.94 6.71 -24.68
C VAL A 276 -16.41 8.11 -25.12
N MET A 277 -16.08 8.51 -26.36
CA MET A 277 -16.45 9.79 -26.95
C MET A 277 -17.68 9.73 -27.87
N ALA A 278 -18.42 8.61 -27.88
CA ALA A 278 -19.63 8.48 -28.71
C ALA A 278 -20.71 9.49 -28.32
N GLU A 279 -20.79 9.84 -27.03
CA GLU A 279 -21.72 10.83 -26.47
C GLU A 279 -20.98 11.79 -25.55
N ASP A 280 -21.43 13.05 -25.47
CA ASP A 280 -20.94 14.04 -24.52
C ASP A 280 -21.80 14.02 -23.26
N ASP A 281 -21.51 13.06 -22.38
CA ASP A 281 -22.30 12.70 -21.21
C ASP A 281 -21.45 12.49 -19.95
N ALA A 282 -22.09 12.11 -18.86
CA ALA A 282 -21.43 11.81 -17.59
C ALA A 282 -20.42 10.68 -17.68
N PHE A 283 -20.56 9.73 -18.62
CA PHE A 283 -19.59 8.67 -18.80
C PHE A 283 -18.28 9.19 -19.40
N LEU A 284 -18.36 10.06 -20.40
CA LEU A 284 -17.18 10.73 -20.95
C LEU A 284 -16.48 11.57 -19.89
N ASP A 285 -17.23 12.33 -19.07
CA ASP A 285 -16.65 13.12 -17.98
C ASP A 285 -15.90 12.21 -16.97
N LYS A 286 -16.51 11.08 -16.62
CA LYS A 286 -15.90 10.05 -15.77
C LYS A 286 -14.64 9.43 -16.40
N ALA A 287 -14.62 9.18 -17.71
CA ALA A 287 -13.45 8.65 -18.40
C ALA A 287 -12.29 9.67 -18.43
N ILE A 288 -12.60 10.96 -18.62
CA ILE A 288 -11.62 12.05 -18.52
C ILE A 288 -11.03 12.13 -17.09
N GLU A 289 -11.89 12.03 -16.06
CA GLU A 289 -11.42 11.95 -14.68
C GLU A 289 -10.52 10.72 -14.47
N GLY A 290 -10.89 9.56 -15.06
CA GLY A 290 -10.09 8.33 -15.02
C GLY A 290 -8.68 8.48 -15.59
N LEU A 291 -8.46 9.34 -16.57
CA LEU A 291 -7.13 9.69 -17.04
C LEU A 291 -6.39 10.54 -15.99
N VAL A 292 -7.06 11.50 -15.38
CA VAL A 292 -6.44 12.47 -14.45
C VAL A 292 -6.07 11.82 -13.10
N LEU A 293 -6.58 10.63 -12.80
CA LEU A 293 -6.26 9.87 -11.58
C LEU A 293 -4.78 9.49 -11.45
N PHE A 294 -3.93 9.74 -12.46
CA PHE A 294 -2.47 9.64 -12.31
C PHE A 294 -1.92 10.66 -11.28
N ALA A 295 -2.63 11.74 -11.02
CA ALA A 295 -2.27 12.76 -10.04
C ALA A 295 -2.83 12.48 -8.63
N PHE A 296 -3.71 11.50 -8.46
CA PHE A 296 -4.20 11.07 -7.15
C PHE A 296 -3.03 10.66 -6.26
N ASN A 297 -3.07 11.03 -4.99
CA ASN A 297 -1.96 10.83 -4.05
C ASN A 297 -0.59 11.28 -4.62
N GLN A 298 -0.53 12.42 -5.31
CA GLN A 298 0.64 12.96 -6.02
C GLN A 298 1.30 11.94 -6.98
N GLY A 299 0.57 10.96 -7.50
CA GLY A 299 1.09 9.88 -8.32
C GLY A 299 1.89 8.83 -7.54
N GLU A 300 1.95 8.92 -6.23
CA GLU A 300 2.68 8.01 -5.34
C GLU A 300 1.82 6.80 -4.98
N VAL A 301 1.34 6.11 -6.01
CA VAL A 301 0.49 4.92 -5.94
C VAL A 301 1.10 3.79 -6.74
N CYS A 302 1.25 2.61 -6.16
CA CYS A 302 1.81 1.44 -6.83
C CYS A 302 1.01 1.03 -8.09
N THR A 303 -0.31 1.27 -8.10
CA THR A 303 -1.19 1.07 -9.26
C THR A 303 -1.45 2.34 -10.05
N CYS A 304 -0.69 3.42 -9.82
CA CYS A 304 -0.87 4.66 -10.56
C CYS A 304 -1.08 4.38 -12.07
N PRO A 305 -2.16 4.90 -12.70
CA PRO A 305 -2.39 4.72 -14.14
C PRO A 305 -1.39 5.58 -14.94
N SER A 306 -0.10 5.24 -14.83
CA SER A 306 1.03 6.05 -15.29
C SER A 306 1.36 5.88 -16.77
N ARG A 307 0.63 4.99 -17.49
CA ARG A 307 0.61 4.91 -18.95
C ARG A 307 -0.82 5.07 -19.46
N ALA A 308 -1.13 6.11 -20.21
CA ALA A 308 -2.40 6.26 -20.90
C ALA A 308 -2.26 5.80 -22.36
N LEU A 309 -3.05 4.82 -22.75
CA LEU A 309 -3.16 4.30 -24.11
C LEU A 309 -4.51 4.78 -24.67
N ILE A 310 -4.48 5.65 -25.66
CA ILE A 310 -5.68 6.30 -26.21
C ILE A 310 -5.84 5.88 -27.65
N GLN A 311 -7.06 5.46 -28.06
CA GLN A 311 -7.30 5.10 -29.44
C GLN A 311 -7.08 6.31 -30.37
N GLU A 312 -6.32 6.12 -31.47
CA GLU A 312 -5.75 7.19 -32.28
C GLU A 312 -6.82 8.17 -32.81
N ASN A 313 -7.97 7.67 -33.23
CA ASN A 313 -9.04 8.49 -33.83
C ASN A 313 -9.73 9.46 -32.86
N ILE A 314 -9.57 9.29 -31.54
CA ILE A 314 -10.11 10.22 -30.56
C ILE A 314 -9.03 11.07 -29.85
N PHE A 315 -7.76 10.79 -30.10
CA PHE A 315 -6.62 11.32 -29.32
C PHE A 315 -6.69 12.83 -29.09
N ASP A 316 -6.77 13.63 -30.16
CA ASP A 316 -6.70 15.10 -30.03
C ASP A 316 -7.88 15.66 -29.23
N ARG A 317 -9.10 15.20 -29.55
CA ARG A 317 -10.33 15.66 -28.87
C ARG A 317 -10.40 15.22 -27.41
N PHE A 318 -9.95 13.99 -27.13
CA PHE A 318 -9.90 13.46 -25.77
C PHE A 318 -8.85 14.20 -24.94
N MET A 319 -7.64 14.40 -25.49
CA MET A 319 -6.56 15.07 -24.80
C MET A 319 -6.84 16.56 -24.57
N GLU A 320 -7.56 17.25 -25.47
CA GLU A 320 -8.00 18.64 -25.23
C GLU A 320 -8.82 18.75 -23.93
N ARG A 321 -9.78 17.82 -23.70
CA ARG A 321 -10.59 17.81 -22.48
C ARG A 321 -9.77 17.39 -21.26
N ALA A 322 -8.93 16.38 -21.40
CA ALA A 322 -8.08 15.88 -20.32
C ALA A 322 -7.11 16.96 -19.83
N LEU A 323 -6.45 17.71 -20.74
CA LEU A 323 -5.54 18.79 -20.39
C LEU A 323 -6.25 19.95 -19.67
N LYS A 324 -7.49 20.28 -20.06
CA LYS A 324 -8.31 21.25 -19.32
C LYS A 324 -8.56 20.81 -17.87
N ARG A 325 -8.83 19.51 -17.66
CA ARG A 325 -9.05 18.96 -16.30
C ARG A 325 -7.74 18.91 -15.50
N VAL A 326 -6.62 18.54 -16.12
CA VAL A 326 -5.29 18.58 -15.49
C VAL A 326 -4.94 20.00 -15.03
N ALA A 327 -5.19 21.01 -15.86
CA ALA A 327 -4.95 22.40 -15.53
C ALA A 327 -5.83 22.93 -14.36
N ALA A 328 -6.94 22.25 -14.08
CA ALA A 328 -7.84 22.58 -12.98
C ALA A 328 -7.42 21.93 -11.64
N ILE A 329 -6.38 21.09 -11.62
CA ILE A 329 -5.88 20.48 -10.38
C ILE A 329 -5.33 21.57 -9.46
N LYS A 330 -5.93 21.71 -8.29
CA LYS A 330 -5.46 22.62 -7.25
C LYS A 330 -4.32 21.97 -6.48
N GLN A 331 -3.09 22.38 -6.77
CA GLN A 331 -1.92 22.03 -5.98
C GLN A 331 -1.67 23.11 -4.92
N GLY A 332 -1.42 22.70 -3.67
CA GLY A 332 -1.28 23.66 -2.58
C GLY A 332 -1.00 23.03 -1.23
N ASN A 333 -1.39 23.74 -0.17
CA ASN A 333 -1.24 23.24 1.20
C ASN A 333 -2.05 21.95 1.42
N PRO A 334 -1.39 20.81 1.71
CA PRO A 334 -2.09 19.54 1.96
C PRO A 334 -3.09 19.58 3.12
N LEU A 335 -2.90 20.50 4.06
CA LEU A 335 -3.82 20.70 5.20
C LEU A 335 -5.07 21.51 4.85
N ASP A 336 -5.22 21.98 3.61
CA ASP A 336 -6.44 22.59 3.08
C ASP A 336 -7.30 21.54 2.40
N THR A 337 -8.57 21.41 2.82
CA THR A 337 -9.53 20.45 2.25
C THR A 337 -9.86 20.68 0.77
N ASP A 338 -9.53 21.84 0.20
CA ASP A 338 -9.68 22.14 -1.23
C ASP A 338 -8.47 21.72 -2.07
N THR A 339 -7.33 21.43 -1.44
CA THR A 339 -6.14 20.96 -2.15
C THR A 339 -6.41 19.59 -2.77
N MET A 340 -6.16 19.47 -4.07
CA MET A 340 -6.35 18.24 -4.85
C MET A 340 -5.06 17.41 -4.97
N MET A 341 -3.90 18.07 -4.94
CA MET A 341 -2.59 17.44 -5.02
C MET A 341 -1.61 18.10 -4.05
N GLY A 342 -0.98 17.31 -3.22
CA GLY A 342 -0.06 17.75 -2.18
C GLY A 342 1.41 17.70 -2.59
N ALA A 343 2.29 17.52 -1.59
CA ALA A 343 3.73 17.40 -1.74
C ALA A 343 4.16 15.94 -1.95
N GLN A 344 5.29 15.72 -2.62
CA GLN A 344 5.96 14.41 -2.69
C GLN A 344 6.47 14.04 -1.29
N ALA A 345 6.45 12.75 -0.95
CA ALA A 345 6.71 12.30 0.42
C ALA A 345 8.13 12.59 0.95
N SER A 346 9.09 12.88 0.09
CA SER A 346 10.47 13.21 0.50
C SER A 346 11.25 13.95 -0.58
N ALA A 347 12.34 14.61 -0.17
CA ALA A 347 13.30 15.22 -1.11
C ALA A 347 13.87 14.17 -2.09
N MET A 348 14.23 12.98 -1.59
CA MET A 348 14.77 11.89 -2.41
C MET A 348 13.77 11.45 -3.48
N GLN A 349 12.48 11.38 -3.16
CA GLN A 349 11.45 11.02 -4.13
C GLN A 349 11.25 12.15 -5.15
N MET A 350 11.28 13.39 -4.72
CA MET A 350 11.22 14.55 -5.63
C MET A 350 12.40 14.54 -6.61
N ASP A 351 13.63 14.34 -6.14
CA ASP A 351 14.84 14.29 -6.97
C ASP A 351 14.77 13.13 -8.00
N LYS A 352 14.23 11.97 -7.57
CA LYS A 352 13.97 10.85 -8.48
C LYS A 352 13.01 11.28 -9.61
N ILE A 353 11.90 11.92 -9.27
CA ILE A 353 10.93 12.38 -10.28
C ILE A 353 11.58 13.38 -11.24
N GLU A 354 12.33 14.34 -10.74
CA GLU A 354 13.04 15.32 -11.60
C GLU A 354 14.00 14.65 -12.58
N THR A 355 14.71 13.60 -12.13
CA THR A 355 15.56 12.81 -13.01
C THR A 355 14.77 12.22 -14.19
N TYR A 356 13.56 11.71 -13.94
CA TYR A 356 12.70 11.20 -15.02
C TYR A 356 12.07 12.30 -15.88
N LEU A 357 11.80 13.49 -15.32
CA LEU A 357 11.36 14.64 -16.12
C LEU A 357 12.43 15.09 -17.12
N ALA A 358 13.70 15.09 -16.70
CA ALA A 358 14.83 15.38 -17.58
C ALA A 358 14.97 14.27 -18.65
N LEU A 359 14.99 13.01 -18.21
CA LEU A 359 15.13 11.84 -19.07
C LEU A 359 14.04 11.79 -20.17
N GLY A 360 12.78 12.06 -19.83
CA GLY A 360 11.70 12.07 -20.81
C GLY A 360 11.92 13.10 -21.92
N LYS A 361 12.44 14.30 -21.56
CA LYS A 361 12.80 15.33 -22.53
C LYS A 361 14.01 14.92 -23.37
N GLU A 362 15.04 14.32 -22.78
CA GLU A 362 16.24 13.83 -23.47
C GLU A 362 15.92 12.71 -24.47
N GLU A 363 14.98 11.82 -24.13
CA GLU A 363 14.49 10.76 -25.03
C GLU A 363 13.55 11.28 -26.13
N GLY A 364 13.25 12.58 -26.15
CA GLY A 364 12.43 13.24 -27.17
C GLY A 364 10.92 13.14 -26.94
N ALA A 365 10.47 12.81 -25.75
CA ALA A 365 9.04 12.86 -25.41
C ALA A 365 8.53 14.31 -25.41
N LYS A 366 7.36 14.53 -26.01
CA LYS A 366 6.71 15.84 -26.05
C LYS A 366 6.03 16.10 -24.71
N VAL A 367 6.40 17.21 -24.05
CA VAL A 367 5.71 17.69 -22.84
C VAL A 367 4.37 18.29 -23.25
N LEU A 368 3.26 17.73 -22.74
CA LEU A 368 1.91 18.22 -22.97
C LEU A 368 1.43 19.14 -21.83
N ALA A 369 1.90 18.89 -20.61
CA ALA A 369 1.63 19.70 -19.41
C ALA A 369 2.73 19.49 -18.36
N GLY A 370 2.94 20.47 -17.47
CA GLY A 370 3.88 20.40 -16.37
C GLY A 370 5.34 20.34 -16.81
N GLY A 371 6.10 19.41 -16.24
CA GLY A 371 7.50 19.13 -16.62
C GLY A 371 8.55 19.78 -15.72
N SER A 372 8.18 20.26 -14.53
CA SER A 372 9.09 20.88 -13.56
C SER A 372 8.52 20.86 -12.13
N ARG A 373 9.31 21.32 -11.17
CA ARG A 373 8.84 21.65 -9.82
C ARG A 373 7.72 22.67 -9.86
N ALA A 374 6.74 22.53 -8.96
CA ALA A 374 5.78 23.60 -8.71
C ALA A 374 6.41 24.63 -7.76
N GLN A 375 6.34 25.90 -8.15
CA GLN A 375 6.85 27.02 -7.35
C GLN A 375 5.74 27.56 -6.46
N LEU A 376 5.62 26.98 -5.24
CA LEU A 376 4.68 27.46 -4.23
C LEU A 376 5.40 28.38 -3.26
N GLY A 377 4.77 29.54 -2.97
CA GLY A 377 5.34 30.55 -2.11
C GLY A 377 4.99 30.41 -0.62
N GLY A 378 5.43 31.38 0.19
CA GLY A 378 5.09 31.46 1.61
C GLY A 378 5.61 30.26 2.40
N ASP A 379 4.75 29.72 3.27
CA ASP A 379 5.10 28.58 4.15
C ASP A 379 5.36 27.27 3.39
N LEU A 380 4.99 27.20 2.12
CA LEU A 380 5.18 26.00 1.28
C LEU A 380 6.48 26.03 0.47
N ALA A 381 7.23 27.12 0.47
CA ALA A 381 8.39 27.32 -0.39
C ALA A 381 9.50 26.26 -0.24
N GLY A 382 9.63 25.66 0.96
CA GLY A 382 10.59 24.58 1.22
C GLY A 382 10.05 23.17 0.98
N GLY A 383 8.77 23.03 0.58
CA GLY A 383 8.11 21.74 0.39
C GLY A 383 8.46 21.06 -0.95
N TYR A 384 8.06 19.83 -1.09
CA TYR A 384 8.46 18.96 -2.20
C TYR A 384 7.36 18.83 -3.26
N TYR A 385 7.15 19.86 -4.07
CA TYR A 385 6.04 19.95 -5.02
C TYR A 385 6.48 19.77 -6.47
N ILE A 386 5.86 18.83 -7.19
CA ILE A 386 6.05 18.58 -8.62
C ILE A 386 4.74 18.87 -9.35
N GLN A 387 4.81 19.56 -10.48
CA GLN A 387 3.64 19.81 -11.32
C GLN A 387 3.08 18.49 -11.87
N PRO A 388 1.73 18.32 -11.97
CA PRO A 388 1.15 17.22 -12.74
C PRO A 388 1.70 17.28 -14.17
N THR A 389 2.36 16.20 -14.60
CA THR A 389 3.15 16.21 -15.84
C THR A 389 2.65 15.13 -16.79
N LEU A 390 2.44 15.52 -18.06
CA LEU A 390 2.08 14.62 -19.15
C LEU A 390 3.15 14.67 -20.25
N PHE A 391 3.64 13.47 -20.60
CA PHE A 391 4.51 13.27 -21.76
C PHE A 391 3.79 12.47 -22.84
N GLN A 392 3.86 12.91 -24.09
CA GLN A 392 3.50 12.09 -25.26
C GLN A 392 4.75 11.46 -25.83
N GLY A 393 4.70 10.14 -26.08
CA GLY A 393 5.83 9.39 -26.60
C GLY A 393 5.43 7.99 -27.05
N HIS A 394 6.37 7.05 -26.99
CA HIS A 394 6.16 5.67 -27.40
C HIS A 394 6.65 4.67 -26.34
N ASN A 395 6.09 3.45 -26.36
CA ASN A 395 6.25 2.46 -25.29
C ASN A 395 7.70 2.01 -25.03
N ASN A 396 8.65 2.28 -25.94
CA ASN A 396 10.07 1.91 -25.74
C ASN A 396 10.87 2.93 -24.91
N MET A 397 10.32 4.14 -24.65
CA MET A 397 10.96 5.13 -23.80
C MET A 397 10.97 4.67 -22.34
N ARG A 398 12.00 5.01 -21.58
CA ARG A 398 12.13 4.65 -20.16
C ARG A 398 10.99 5.17 -19.31
N ILE A 399 10.47 6.36 -19.63
CA ILE A 399 9.30 6.92 -18.94
C ILE A 399 8.02 6.08 -19.10
N PHE A 400 7.95 5.18 -20.09
CA PHE A 400 6.87 4.20 -20.29
C PHE A 400 7.17 2.86 -19.62
N ARG A 401 8.42 2.52 -19.39
CA ARG A 401 8.86 1.21 -18.92
C ARG A 401 9.21 1.16 -17.45
N GLU A 402 9.68 2.27 -16.89
CA GLU A 402 10.18 2.36 -15.52
C GLU A 402 9.18 3.07 -14.61
N GLU A 403 9.13 2.64 -13.35
CA GLU A 403 8.26 3.23 -12.34
C GLU A 403 8.85 4.55 -11.81
N ILE A 404 8.20 5.66 -12.12
CA ILE A 404 8.59 7.00 -11.66
C ILE A 404 8.11 7.23 -10.22
N PHE A 405 6.89 6.79 -9.92
CA PHE A 405 6.22 6.92 -8.63
C PHE A 405 5.98 8.38 -8.24
N GLY A 406 5.39 9.13 -9.15
CA GLY A 406 5.07 10.55 -9.00
C GLY A 406 4.01 10.98 -10.02
N PRO A 407 3.61 12.26 -10.05
CA PRO A 407 2.51 12.75 -10.86
C PRO A 407 2.92 12.90 -12.33
N VAL A 408 3.40 11.82 -12.94
CA VAL A 408 3.93 11.79 -14.31
C VAL A 408 3.21 10.72 -15.12
N LEU A 409 2.47 11.14 -16.14
CA LEU A 409 1.72 10.30 -17.06
C LEU A 409 2.43 10.24 -18.42
N ALA A 410 2.70 9.04 -18.90
CA ALA A 410 3.18 8.77 -20.25
C ALA A 410 2.02 8.40 -21.16
N VAL A 411 1.80 9.13 -22.25
CA VAL A 411 0.64 9.00 -23.14
C VAL A 411 1.09 8.53 -24.52
N THR A 412 0.44 7.50 -25.04
CA THR A 412 0.66 6.99 -26.40
C THR A 412 -0.67 6.62 -27.04
N THR A 413 -0.66 6.36 -28.36
CA THR A 413 -1.85 5.93 -29.12
C THR A 413 -1.79 4.47 -29.48
N PHE A 414 -2.95 3.91 -29.84
CA PHE A 414 -3.10 2.61 -30.47
C PHE A 414 -4.21 2.66 -31.54
N LYS A 415 -4.18 1.74 -32.51
CA LYS A 415 -5.17 1.68 -33.60
C LYS A 415 -6.21 0.59 -33.38
N THR A 416 -5.81 -0.57 -32.87
CA THR A 416 -6.66 -1.76 -32.70
C THR A 416 -6.66 -2.28 -31.27
N GLU A 417 -7.69 -3.05 -30.91
CA GLU A 417 -7.78 -3.72 -29.61
C GLU A 417 -6.57 -4.65 -29.37
N ALA A 418 -6.11 -5.34 -30.43
CA ALA A 418 -4.94 -6.22 -30.34
C ALA A 418 -3.65 -5.45 -30.04
N GLU A 419 -3.44 -4.30 -30.68
CA GLU A 419 -2.30 -3.42 -30.41
C GLU A 419 -2.35 -2.83 -29.01
N ALA A 420 -3.54 -2.38 -28.57
CA ALA A 420 -3.73 -1.88 -27.19
C ALA A 420 -3.33 -2.93 -26.16
N LEU A 421 -3.77 -4.19 -26.34
CA LEU A 421 -3.43 -5.29 -25.46
C LEU A 421 -1.94 -5.62 -25.49
N GLN A 422 -1.32 -5.61 -26.67
CA GLN A 422 0.12 -5.82 -26.82
C GLN A 422 0.93 -4.78 -26.05
N ILE A 423 0.63 -3.49 -26.23
CA ILE A 423 1.29 -2.39 -25.52
C ILE A 423 1.03 -2.47 -24.02
N ALA A 424 -0.20 -2.79 -23.60
CA ALA A 424 -0.56 -2.91 -22.20
C ALA A 424 0.28 -3.96 -21.47
N ASN A 425 0.49 -5.11 -22.12
CA ASN A 425 1.22 -6.26 -21.56
C ASN A 425 2.75 -6.19 -21.74
N ASP A 426 3.25 -5.28 -22.58
CA ASP A 426 4.69 -5.10 -22.82
C ASP A 426 5.34 -4.26 -21.67
N THR A 427 5.46 -4.89 -20.53
CA THR A 427 6.08 -4.35 -19.34
C THR A 427 6.52 -5.49 -18.42
N PRO A 428 7.59 -5.34 -17.62
CA PRO A 428 7.95 -6.31 -16.59
C PRO A 428 6.96 -6.33 -15.41
N TYR A 429 6.11 -5.31 -15.30
CA TYR A 429 5.13 -5.17 -14.24
C TYR A 429 3.76 -5.79 -14.60
N GLY A 430 2.93 -5.97 -13.59
CA GLY A 430 1.58 -6.47 -13.75
C GLY A 430 0.74 -6.25 -12.48
N LEU A 431 0.76 -5.02 -11.90
CA LEU A 431 0.01 -4.74 -10.68
C LEU A 431 -1.43 -4.34 -10.98
N GLY A 432 -1.63 -3.25 -11.70
CA GLY A 432 -2.93 -2.71 -12.02
C GLY A 432 -3.09 -2.39 -13.51
N ALA A 433 -4.35 -2.26 -13.96
CA ALA A 433 -4.70 -1.75 -15.27
C ALA A 433 -6.11 -1.16 -15.27
N GLY A 434 -6.39 -0.23 -16.19
CA GLY A 434 -7.72 0.33 -16.43
C GLY A 434 -8.18 0.14 -17.87
N VAL A 435 -9.48 -0.07 -18.05
CA VAL A 435 -10.12 -0.14 -19.38
C VAL A 435 -11.37 0.74 -19.38
N TRP A 436 -11.46 1.65 -20.33
CA TRP A 436 -12.57 2.58 -20.51
C TRP A 436 -13.24 2.34 -21.85
N THR A 437 -14.45 1.84 -21.84
CA THR A 437 -15.25 1.50 -23.03
C THR A 437 -16.71 1.38 -22.65
N ARG A 438 -17.61 1.68 -23.60
CA ARG A 438 -19.07 1.44 -23.46
C ARG A 438 -19.44 0.01 -23.87
N ASP A 439 -18.55 -0.72 -24.53
CA ASP A 439 -18.75 -2.12 -24.93
C ASP A 439 -18.39 -3.08 -23.78
N GLY A 440 -19.41 -3.64 -23.15
CA GLY A 440 -19.25 -4.61 -22.06
C GLY A 440 -18.52 -5.89 -22.47
N SER A 441 -18.63 -6.33 -23.72
CA SER A 441 -17.91 -7.50 -24.23
C SER A 441 -16.42 -7.22 -24.37
N ARG A 442 -16.05 -6.03 -24.88
CA ARG A 442 -14.66 -5.55 -24.94
C ARG A 442 -14.08 -5.43 -23.53
N ALA A 443 -14.83 -4.81 -22.63
CA ALA A 443 -14.43 -4.65 -21.23
C ALA A 443 -14.07 -5.98 -20.58
N TYR A 444 -14.90 -7.01 -20.76
CA TYR A 444 -14.65 -8.35 -20.21
C TYR A 444 -13.44 -9.04 -20.88
N ARG A 445 -13.36 -9.03 -22.22
CA ARG A 445 -12.25 -9.67 -22.96
C ARG A 445 -10.90 -9.06 -22.56
N LEU A 446 -10.79 -7.74 -22.54
CA LEU A 446 -9.56 -7.05 -22.16
C LEU A 446 -9.23 -7.24 -20.69
N GLY A 447 -10.24 -7.15 -19.79
CA GLY A 447 -10.06 -7.42 -18.39
C GLY A 447 -9.48 -8.80 -18.09
N ARG A 448 -9.84 -9.81 -18.92
CA ARG A 448 -9.29 -11.17 -18.83
C ARG A 448 -7.90 -11.33 -19.48
N ALA A 449 -7.61 -10.55 -20.51
CA ALA A 449 -6.38 -10.70 -21.32
C ALA A 449 -5.20 -9.85 -20.83
N ILE A 450 -5.47 -8.76 -20.10
CA ILE A 450 -4.42 -7.92 -19.51
C ILE A 450 -3.73 -8.69 -18.38
N GLN A 451 -2.40 -8.73 -18.42
CA GLN A 451 -1.56 -9.43 -17.43
C GLN A 451 -1.29 -8.56 -16.22
N ALA A 452 -2.36 -8.27 -15.45
CA ALA A 452 -2.30 -7.55 -14.19
C ALA A 452 -3.17 -8.23 -13.13
N GLY A 453 -2.77 -8.14 -11.87
CA GLY A 453 -3.50 -8.77 -10.78
C GLY A 453 -4.80 -8.05 -10.44
N ARG A 454 -4.90 -6.74 -10.71
CA ARG A 454 -6.12 -5.95 -10.59
C ARG A 454 -6.41 -5.23 -11.90
N VAL A 455 -7.58 -5.45 -12.47
CA VAL A 455 -8.06 -4.70 -13.64
C VAL A 455 -9.37 -4.01 -13.29
N TRP A 456 -9.42 -2.70 -13.47
CA TRP A 456 -10.61 -1.90 -13.33
C TRP A 456 -11.25 -1.64 -14.69
N THR A 457 -12.56 -1.72 -14.78
CA THR A 457 -13.32 -1.34 -15.98
C THR A 457 -14.25 -0.21 -15.64
N ASN A 458 -14.14 0.91 -16.35
CA ASN A 458 -14.96 2.10 -16.18
C ASN A 458 -14.94 2.68 -14.75
N CYS A 459 -13.88 2.40 -14.02
CA CYS A 459 -13.51 2.96 -12.72
C CYS A 459 -12.01 2.81 -12.51
N TYR A 460 -11.45 3.40 -11.46
CA TYR A 460 -10.06 3.20 -11.04
C TYR A 460 -9.93 3.49 -9.54
N HIS A 461 -8.84 3.03 -8.90
CA HIS A 461 -8.53 3.26 -7.48
C HIS A 461 -9.62 2.81 -6.48
N ALA A 462 -10.44 1.81 -6.84
CA ALA A 462 -11.34 1.18 -5.89
C ALA A 462 -10.66 -0.02 -5.22
N TYR A 463 -10.55 0.01 -3.88
CA TYR A 463 -9.84 -1.00 -3.07
C TYR A 463 -10.75 -1.63 -2.01
N PRO A 464 -11.85 -2.30 -2.38
CA PRO A 464 -12.70 -2.94 -1.39
C PRO A 464 -11.97 -4.12 -0.72
N ALA A 465 -12.14 -4.25 0.59
CA ALA A 465 -11.46 -5.25 1.41
C ALA A 465 -11.72 -6.71 0.97
N HIS A 466 -12.88 -6.96 0.34
CA HIS A 466 -13.31 -8.28 -0.13
C HIS A 466 -12.86 -8.65 -1.55
N ALA A 467 -12.04 -7.83 -2.20
CA ALA A 467 -11.52 -8.10 -3.53
C ALA A 467 -10.00 -8.29 -3.48
N ALA A 468 -9.50 -9.45 -3.88
CA ALA A 468 -8.08 -9.79 -3.83
C ALA A 468 -7.23 -8.78 -4.62
N PHE A 469 -6.12 -8.36 -4.03
CA PHE A 469 -5.16 -7.43 -4.59
C PHE A 469 -3.78 -8.06 -4.65
N GLY A 470 -3.02 -7.78 -5.71
CA GLY A 470 -1.64 -8.25 -5.83
C GLY A 470 -1.15 -8.27 -7.27
N GLY A 471 0.16 -8.39 -7.44
CA GLY A 471 0.84 -8.28 -8.72
C GLY A 471 0.97 -9.59 -9.48
N TYR A 472 1.10 -9.45 -10.80
CA TYR A 472 1.69 -10.43 -11.71
C TYR A 472 3.14 -10.04 -11.99
N LYS A 473 3.92 -10.93 -12.59
CA LYS A 473 5.30 -10.68 -13.02
C LYS A 473 6.15 -10.08 -11.87
N GLU A 474 6.90 -9.00 -12.12
CA GLU A 474 7.76 -8.35 -11.12
C GLU A 474 7.02 -7.41 -10.15
N SER A 475 5.69 -7.37 -10.20
CA SER A 475 4.87 -6.55 -9.29
C SER A 475 4.51 -7.24 -7.98
N GLY A 476 4.83 -8.52 -7.79
CA GLY A 476 4.66 -9.13 -6.48
C GLY A 476 4.43 -10.63 -6.46
N ILE A 477 4.34 -11.14 -5.24
CA ILE A 477 4.08 -12.54 -4.91
C ILE A 477 3.03 -12.59 -3.81
N GLY A 478 2.01 -13.43 -3.98
CA GLY A 478 0.88 -13.53 -3.07
C GLY A 478 -0.23 -12.53 -3.37
N ARG A 479 -1.15 -12.40 -2.44
CA ARG A 479 -2.28 -11.45 -2.52
C ARG A 479 -2.45 -10.76 -1.18
N GLU A 480 -2.89 -9.52 -1.24
CA GLU A 480 -3.38 -8.72 -0.11
C GLU A 480 -4.90 -8.64 -0.18
N THR A 481 -5.55 -8.25 0.90
CA THR A 481 -7.02 -8.16 0.99
C THR A 481 -7.70 -9.52 0.72
N HIS A 482 -9.03 -9.57 0.65
CA HIS A 482 -9.81 -10.80 0.48
C HIS A 482 -9.52 -11.88 1.56
N LYS A 483 -10.45 -12.79 1.77
CA LYS A 483 -10.32 -13.89 2.77
C LYS A 483 -9.08 -14.78 2.55
N ASP A 484 -8.64 -14.93 1.29
CA ASP A 484 -7.45 -15.72 0.93
C ASP A 484 -6.17 -15.20 1.59
N MET A 485 -6.18 -13.93 2.06
CA MET A 485 -5.04 -13.38 2.80
C MET A 485 -4.80 -14.08 4.14
N LEU A 486 -5.82 -14.68 4.74
CA LEU A 486 -5.64 -15.47 5.96
C LEU A 486 -4.71 -16.67 5.71
N ASP A 487 -4.79 -17.31 4.55
CA ASP A 487 -3.95 -18.47 4.18
C ASP A 487 -2.46 -18.08 4.11
N HIS A 488 -2.17 -16.81 3.83
CA HIS A 488 -0.80 -16.31 3.85
C HIS A 488 -0.24 -16.07 5.26
N TYR A 489 -1.09 -16.09 6.31
CA TYR A 489 -0.70 -15.96 7.72
C TYR A 489 -0.98 -17.21 8.56
N GLN A 490 -1.32 -18.30 7.89
CA GLN A 490 -1.63 -19.58 8.50
C GLN A 490 -0.90 -20.71 7.77
N GLN A 491 -0.82 -21.85 8.42
CA GLN A 491 -0.41 -23.12 7.84
C GLN A 491 -1.47 -24.17 8.09
N THR A 492 -1.67 -25.06 7.12
CA THR A 492 -2.64 -26.15 7.26
C THR A 492 -1.98 -27.35 7.91
N LYS A 493 -2.51 -27.78 9.07
CA LYS A 493 -2.17 -29.07 9.66
C LYS A 493 -3.19 -30.11 9.26
N ASN A 494 -2.73 -31.22 8.72
CA ASN A 494 -3.55 -32.40 8.54
C ASN A 494 -3.37 -33.36 9.76
N LEU A 495 -4.49 -33.77 10.36
CA LEU A 495 -4.53 -34.77 11.41
C LEU A 495 -5.35 -35.96 10.90
N LEU A 496 -4.69 -37.11 10.70
CA LEU A 496 -5.34 -38.38 10.40
C LEU A 496 -5.63 -39.13 11.69
N VAL A 497 -6.89 -39.50 11.86
CA VAL A 497 -7.33 -40.29 13.03
C VAL A 497 -7.96 -41.58 12.54
N SER A 498 -7.31 -42.69 12.81
CA SER A 498 -7.91 -44.02 12.62
C SER A 498 -8.56 -44.48 13.92
N TYR A 499 -9.80 -44.94 13.84
CA TYR A 499 -10.53 -45.56 14.91
C TYR A 499 -10.75 -47.09 14.66
N SER A 500 -9.99 -47.65 13.71
CA SER A 500 -9.93 -49.08 13.49
C SER A 500 -9.24 -49.77 14.68
N PRO A 501 -9.83 -50.84 15.25
CA PRO A 501 -9.16 -51.65 16.26
C PRO A 501 -8.14 -52.63 15.68
N ASN A 502 -8.07 -52.78 14.36
CA ASN A 502 -7.23 -53.75 13.69
C ASN A 502 -5.77 -53.30 13.58
N ALA A 503 -4.84 -54.25 13.60
CA ALA A 503 -3.45 -53.98 13.27
C ALA A 503 -3.30 -53.47 11.83
N LEU A 504 -2.26 -52.65 11.57
CA LEU A 504 -1.99 -52.10 10.25
C LEU A 504 -1.53 -53.15 9.23
N GLY A 505 -1.08 -54.33 9.68
CA GLY A 505 -0.73 -55.48 8.83
C GLY A 505 0.58 -55.36 8.06
N PHE A 506 1.49 -54.43 8.44
CA PHE A 506 2.79 -54.27 7.80
C PHE A 506 3.89 -55.17 8.41
N PHE A 507 3.72 -55.63 9.63
CA PHE A 507 4.71 -56.44 10.34
C PHE A 507 4.04 -57.60 11.09
#